data_5a6a1f3b024f59b5b577a29343dc16fd
#
_entry.id   5a6a1f3b024f59b5b577a29343dc16fd
#
_cell.length_a   1.000
_cell.length_b   1.000
_cell.length_c   1.000
_cell.angle_alpha   90.00
_cell.angle_beta   90.00
_cell.angle_gamma   90.00
#
_symmetry.space_group_name_H-M   'P 1'
#
loop_
_entity.id
_entity.type
_entity.pdbx_description
1 polymer ?
#
loop_
_entity_poly.entity_id
_entity_poly.type
_entity_poly.pdbx_seq_one_letter_code
_entity_poly.pdbx_strand_id
1 'polypeptide(L)'
;MKQTMIAAALAAGLGTGAMADSYTLQSAFGGLPVLDPAAKRFVANVSALTGGEVEFDYLLAGEMSPPFEIFDNVSVGAIDAGWSFAAYASGKEPAAALFGSVPFGGDPLSYIGWLHHGGGLELWREIYAPYNLVPMACGVILSEAGGWYTKQITAPEDFQGLNIRIGGLGGEILAKLGANAMSLPAGEISTSLETGRLDATELSFPLVDKLLGFDEVAKNYYFPGWHQPAGFIEFYMNKDKWDGLTDAQRTAIEVSCNDANLYALGVAAGAQSAVLEEFRANGVSVARFPDSVMEALRAAADEVYAEKSAGDEMFKRVIDSYRAYATSYNEYQALSDLN
;
A
#
# COMPACT_ATOMS: atom_id res chain seq x y z
N MET A 1 23.65 -41.33 -67.63
CA MET A 1 23.95 -40.51 -66.47
C MET A 1 22.68 -39.65 -66.20
N LYS A 2 21.88 -40.01 -65.21
CA LYS A 2 20.68 -39.27 -64.83
C LYS A 2 21.01 -38.52 -63.55
N GLN A 3 21.04 -37.20 -63.58
CA GLN A 3 21.20 -36.32 -62.41
C GLN A 3 19.83 -36.09 -61.77
N THR A 4 19.66 -36.54 -60.54
CA THR A 4 18.48 -36.32 -59.72
C THR A 4 18.72 -35.01 -58.95
N MET A 5 18.01 -33.95 -59.22
CA MET A 5 17.97 -32.72 -58.43
C MET A 5 17.04 -32.92 -57.24
N ILE A 6 17.62 -32.83 -56.02
CA ILE A 6 16.88 -32.80 -54.78
C ILE A 6 16.53 -31.32 -54.51
N ALA A 7 15.27 -30.94 -54.61
CA ALA A 7 14.77 -29.66 -54.16
C ALA A 7 14.53 -29.69 -52.67
N ALA A 8 15.31 -28.93 -51.89
CA ALA A 8 15.06 -28.69 -50.46
C ALA A 8 14.03 -27.58 -50.34
N ALA A 9 12.82 -27.94 -49.86
CA ALA A 9 11.83 -26.99 -49.49
C ALA A 9 12.16 -26.39 -48.11
N LEU A 10 12.60 -25.11 -48.09
CA LEU A 10 12.63 -24.33 -46.84
C LEU A 10 11.16 -24.01 -46.44
N ALA A 11 10.67 -24.66 -45.41
CA ALA A 11 9.45 -24.24 -44.72
C ALA A 11 9.80 -23.00 -43.90
N ALA A 12 9.51 -21.83 -44.40
CA ALA A 12 9.52 -20.59 -43.64
C ALA A 12 8.31 -20.68 -42.65
N GLY A 13 8.57 -21.02 -41.40
CA GLY A 13 7.61 -20.91 -40.32
C GLY A 13 7.29 -19.43 -40.14
N LEU A 14 6.14 -18.99 -40.64
CA LEU A 14 5.52 -17.73 -40.23
C LEU A 14 5.14 -17.89 -38.74
N GLY A 15 6.02 -17.47 -37.86
CA GLY A 15 5.63 -17.25 -36.47
C GLY A 15 4.55 -16.16 -36.50
N THR A 16 3.29 -16.56 -36.24
CA THR A 16 2.26 -15.61 -35.86
C THR A 16 2.74 -14.99 -34.55
N GLY A 17 3.34 -13.80 -34.61
CA GLY A 17 3.59 -13.01 -33.41
C GLY A 17 2.26 -12.88 -32.70
N ALA A 18 2.13 -13.46 -31.49
CA ALA A 18 1.02 -13.16 -30.63
C ALA A 18 1.00 -11.64 -30.45
N MET A 19 -0.12 -11.00 -30.75
CA MET A 19 -0.28 -9.59 -30.41
C MET A 19 -0.27 -9.50 -28.88
N ALA A 20 0.52 -8.55 -28.35
CA ALA A 20 0.55 -8.29 -26.92
C ALA A 20 -0.84 -7.86 -26.45
N ASP A 21 -1.32 -8.46 -25.38
CA ASP A 21 -2.46 -7.93 -24.65
C ASP A 21 -1.98 -6.73 -23.81
N SER A 22 -2.45 -5.54 -24.15
CA SER A 22 -2.11 -4.31 -23.45
C SER A 22 -3.23 -3.94 -22.48
N TYR A 23 -2.87 -3.76 -21.22
CA TYR A 23 -3.77 -3.38 -20.14
C TYR A 23 -3.40 -2.03 -19.56
N THR A 24 -4.39 -1.22 -19.21
CA THR A 24 -4.18 0.02 -18.47
C THR A 24 -3.96 -0.27 -16.98
N LEU A 25 -2.89 0.28 -16.39
CA LEU A 25 -2.58 0.21 -14.96
C LEU A 25 -2.57 1.62 -14.38
N GLN A 26 -3.66 2.04 -13.74
CA GLN A 26 -3.79 3.37 -13.15
C GLN A 26 -3.26 3.38 -11.72
N SER A 27 -2.29 4.25 -11.46
CA SER A 27 -1.79 4.50 -10.10
C SER A 27 -2.62 5.54 -9.35
N ALA A 28 -2.80 5.32 -8.06
CA ALA A 28 -3.31 6.34 -7.13
C ALA A 28 -2.23 7.34 -6.72
N PHE A 29 -0.99 7.12 -7.12
CA PHE A 29 0.18 7.92 -6.74
C PHE A 29 0.84 8.52 -7.99
N GLY A 30 1.64 9.56 -7.79
CA GLY A 30 2.38 10.20 -8.87
C GLY A 30 3.73 10.71 -8.39
N GLY A 31 4.82 10.17 -8.95
CA GLY A 31 6.17 10.65 -8.68
C GLY A 31 6.74 10.28 -7.30
N LEU A 32 6.07 9.40 -6.54
CA LEU A 32 6.53 9.05 -5.20
C LEU A 32 7.73 8.08 -5.23
N PRO A 33 8.81 8.36 -4.48
CA PRO A 33 9.96 7.48 -4.40
C PRO A 33 9.54 6.13 -3.78
N VAL A 34 10.20 5.05 -4.18
CA VAL A 34 9.88 3.67 -3.84
C VAL A 34 8.61 3.16 -4.54
N LEU A 35 7.48 3.87 -4.46
CA LEU A 35 6.18 3.41 -4.99
C LEU A 35 6.16 3.36 -6.51
N ASP A 36 6.51 4.46 -7.19
CA ASP A 36 6.57 4.48 -8.67
C ASP A 36 7.69 3.60 -9.23
N PRO A 37 8.92 3.59 -8.69
CA PRO A 37 9.93 2.64 -9.12
C PRO A 37 9.52 1.18 -8.94
N ALA A 38 8.80 0.82 -7.86
CA ALA A 38 8.27 -0.51 -7.66
C ALA A 38 7.22 -0.89 -8.74
N ALA A 39 6.29 0.03 -9.04
CA ALA A 39 5.31 -0.16 -10.10
C ALA A 39 5.95 -0.34 -11.49
N LYS A 40 6.91 0.52 -11.84
CA LYS A 40 7.65 0.42 -13.11
C LYS A 40 8.45 -0.87 -13.22
N ARG A 41 9.02 -1.34 -12.09
CA ARG A 41 9.71 -2.62 -12.01
C ARG A 41 8.74 -3.78 -12.22
N PHE A 42 7.57 -3.74 -11.58
CA PHE A 42 6.50 -4.70 -11.80
C PHE A 42 6.13 -4.79 -13.28
N VAL A 43 5.83 -3.67 -13.93
CA VAL A 43 5.47 -3.61 -15.36
C VAL A 43 6.57 -4.23 -16.26
N ALA A 44 7.83 -3.83 -16.03
CA ALA A 44 8.95 -4.34 -16.78
C ALA A 44 9.15 -5.86 -16.61
N ASN A 45 8.95 -6.36 -15.38
CA ASN A 45 9.09 -7.80 -15.09
C ASN A 45 7.96 -8.61 -15.74
N VAL A 46 6.70 -8.13 -15.69
CA VAL A 46 5.59 -8.83 -16.34
C VAL A 46 5.85 -8.95 -17.84
N SER A 47 6.21 -7.86 -18.52
CA SER A 47 6.56 -7.89 -19.94
C SER A 47 7.70 -8.88 -20.23
N ALA A 48 8.79 -8.83 -19.45
CA ALA A 48 9.93 -9.72 -19.64
C ALA A 48 9.59 -11.21 -19.41
N LEU A 49 8.83 -11.52 -18.35
CA LEU A 49 8.47 -12.90 -17.97
C LEU A 49 7.43 -13.51 -18.93
N THR A 50 6.60 -12.69 -19.55
CA THR A 50 5.61 -13.14 -20.53
C THR A 50 6.12 -13.06 -21.98
N GLY A 51 7.39 -12.64 -22.18
CA GLY A 51 7.94 -12.45 -23.52
C GLY A 51 7.24 -11.36 -24.34
N GLY A 52 6.63 -10.37 -23.65
CA GLY A 52 5.85 -9.30 -24.25
C GLY A 52 4.40 -9.67 -24.61
N GLU A 53 3.91 -10.84 -24.17
CA GLU A 53 2.50 -11.21 -24.38
C GLU A 53 1.54 -10.40 -23.50
N VAL A 54 2.00 -9.97 -22.31
CA VAL A 54 1.25 -9.10 -21.39
C VAL A 54 2.04 -7.82 -21.14
N GLU A 55 1.42 -6.71 -21.44
CA GLU A 55 1.99 -5.37 -21.29
C GLU A 55 1.04 -4.53 -20.41
N PHE A 56 1.59 -3.71 -19.51
CA PHE A 56 0.84 -2.72 -18.76
C PHE A 56 1.26 -1.30 -19.16
N ASP A 57 0.28 -0.47 -19.53
CA ASP A 57 0.47 0.97 -19.68
C ASP A 57 0.27 1.64 -18.32
N TYR A 58 1.40 2.01 -17.68
CA TYR A 58 1.40 2.56 -16.32
C TYR A 58 1.13 4.05 -16.34
N LEU A 59 -0.02 4.44 -15.78
CA LEU A 59 -0.53 5.79 -15.71
C LEU A 59 -0.40 6.35 -14.28
N LEU A 60 0.04 7.60 -14.15
CA LEU A 60 0.18 8.29 -12.88
C LEU A 60 -1.16 8.80 -12.36
N ALA A 61 -1.22 9.16 -11.08
CA ALA A 61 -2.42 9.68 -10.44
C ALA A 61 -3.08 10.81 -11.24
N GLY A 62 -4.37 10.65 -11.50
CA GLY A 62 -5.20 11.64 -12.19
C GLY A 62 -5.10 11.65 -13.72
N GLU A 63 -4.26 10.81 -14.35
CA GLU A 63 -4.16 10.78 -15.82
C GLU A 63 -5.43 10.22 -16.46
N MET A 64 -6.06 9.22 -15.85
CA MET A 64 -7.28 8.61 -16.36
C MET A 64 -8.42 8.64 -15.33
N SER A 65 -8.10 8.56 -14.05
CA SER A 65 -9.06 8.53 -12.95
C SER A 65 -8.52 9.26 -11.72
N PRO A 66 -9.36 9.96 -10.95
CA PRO A 66 -9.01 10.41 -9.62
C PRO A 66 -8.60 9.24 -8.71
N PRO A 67 -7.63 9.43 -7.77
CA PRO A 67 -7.09 8.34 -6.96
C PRO A 67 -8.14 7.49 -6.22
N PHE A 68 -9.18 8.09 -5.68
CA PHE A 68 -10.22 7.38 -4.93
C PHE A 68 -11.33 6.76 -5.79
N GLU A 69 -11.30 6.96 -7.11
CA GLU A 69 -12.26 6.38 -8.06
C GLU A 69 -11.71 5.19 -8.83
N ILE A 70 -10.40 4.88 -8.68
CA ILE A 70 -9.74 3.80 -9.42
C ILE A 70 -10.40 2.46 -9.13
N PHE A 71 -10.74 2.18 -7.86
CA PHE A 71 -11.40 0.95 -7.44
C PHE A 71 -12.68 0.69 -8.23
N ASP A 72 -13.55 1.70 -8.35
CA ASP A 72 -14.81 1.60 -9.09
C ASP A 72 -14.57 1.45 -10.59
N ASN A 73 -13.65 2.23 -11.15
CA ASN A 73 -13.38 2.21 -12.57
C ASN A 73 -12.79 0.86 -13.01
N VAL A 74 -11.95 0.22 -12.18
CA VAL A 74 -11.48 -1.14 -12.44
C VAL A 74 -12.58 -2.17 -12.23
N SER A 75 -13.41 -2.01 -11.20
CA SER A 75 -14.55 -2.89 -10.91
C SER A 75 -15.48 -3.03 -12.12
N VAL A 76 -15.80 -1.93 -12.79
CA VAL A 76 -16.69 -1.92 -13.97
C VAL A 76 -15.94 -2.15 -15.30
N GLY A 77 -14.63 -2.34 -15.28
CA GLY A 77 -13.79 -2.58 -16.45
C GLY A 77 -13.53 -1.35 -17.33
N ALA A 78 -13.73 -0.14 -16.81
CA ALA A 78 -13.35 1.11 -17.48
C ALA A 78 -11.83 1.32 -17.49
N ILE A 79 -11.13 0.75 -16.50
CA ILE A 79 -9.68 0.62 -16.36
C ILE A 79 -9.40 -0.85 -16.10
N ASP A 80 -8.30 -1.40 -16.63
CA ASP A 80 -8.04 -2.85 -16.52
C ASP A 80 -7.45 -3.23 -15.16
N ALA A 81 -6.57 -2.38 -14.58
CA ALA A 81 -5.91 -2.64 -13.32
C ALA A 81 -5.63 -1.35 -12.52
N GLY A 82 -5.53 -1.48 -11.20
CA GLY A 82 -5.20 -0.42 -10.27
C GLY A 82 -3.92 -0.71 -9.48
N TRP A 83 -3.16 0.35 -9.21
CA TRP A 83 -2.03 0.39 -8.30
C TRP A 83 -2.34 1.39 -7.20
N SER A 84 -2.78 0.90 -6.05
CA SER A 84 -3.43 1.73 -5.05
C SER A 84 -3.09 1.33 -3.61
N PHE A 85 -3.83 1.87 -2.66
CA PHE A 85 -3.74 1.52 -1.24
C PHE A 85 -5.10 1.00 -0.78
N ALA A 86 -5.15 -0.22 -0.26
CA ALA A 86 -6.41 -0.91 0.04
C ALA A 86 -7.35 -0.11 0.96
N ALA A 87 -6.80 0.68 1.89
CA ALA A 87 -7.61 1.52 2.77
C ALA A 87 -8.39 2.63 2.03
N TYR A 88 -8.06 2.96 0.77
CA TYR A 88 -8.86 3.90 -0.03
C TYR A 88 -10.23 3.35 -0.41
N ALA A 89 -10.38 2.02 -0.41
CA ALA A 89 -11.66 1.34 -0.64
C ALA A 89 -12.50 1.16 0.64
N SER A 90 -11.99 1.53 1.84
CA SER A 90 -12.65 1.26 3.13
C SER A 90 -14.04 1.88 3.31
N GLY A 91 -14.36 2.92 2.56
CA GLY A 91 -15.71 3.49 2.53
C GLY A 91 -16.77 2.59 1.86
N LYS A 92 -16.33 1.59 1.09
CA LYS A 92 -17.17 0.61 0.38
C LYS A 92 -17.05 -0.76 0.99
N GLU A 93 -15.84 -1.16 1.31
CA GLU A 93 -15.48 -2.42 1.92
C GLU A 93 -14.64 -2.15 3.17
N PRO A 94 -15.26 -2.09 4.37
CA PRO A 94 -14.55 -1.73 5.60
C PRO A 94 -13.35 -2.61 5.91
N ALA A 95 -13.44 -3.92 5.59
CA ALA A 95 -12.35 -4.87 5.81
C ALA A 95 -11.13 -4.60 4.92
N ALA A 96 -11.27 -3.88 3.80
CA ALA A 96 -10.15 -3.50 2.94
C ALA A 96 -9.10 -2.66 3.68
N ALA A 97 -9.51 -1.88 4.68
CA ALA A 97 -8.59 -1.09 5.51
C ALA A 97 -7.49 -1.96 6.15
N LEU A 98 -7.82 -3.19 6.54
CA LEU A 98 -6.91 -4.14 7.20
C LEU A 98 -5.83 -4.69 6.25
N PHE A 99 -6.04 -4.62 4.93
CA PHE A 99 -5.06 -5.00 3.92
C PHE A 99 -4.15 -3.82 3.52
N GLY A 100 -4.57 -2.60 3.82
CA GLY A 100 -3.69 -1.44 3.78
C GLY A 100 -2.72 -1.44 4.95
N SER A 101 -3.24 -1.49 6.16
CA SER A 101 -2.47 -1.59 7.41
C SER A 101 -3.35 -2.02 8.57
N VAL A 102 -2.70 -2.57 9.61
CA VAL A 102 -3.32 -2.90 10.90
C VAL A 102 -2.69 -2.02 11.98
N PRO A 103 -3.37 -0.96 12.47
CA PRO A 103 -2.88 -0.16 13.58
C PRO A 103 -2.43 -1.01 14.77
N PHE A 104 -1.25 -0.70 15.33
CA PHE A 104 -0.59 -1.50 16.36
C PHE A 104 -0.32 -2.96 15.98
N GLY A 105 -0.32 -3.26 14.68
CA GLY A 105 0.02 -4.58 14.13
C GLY A 105 1.51 -4.90 14.20
N GLY A 106 1.88 -5.99 13.57
CA GLY A 106 3.26 -6.45 13.46
C GLY A 106 4.07 -5.73 12.38
N ASP A 107 5.32 -6.13 12.27
CA ASP A 107 6.26 -5.66 11.26
C ASP A 107 5.91 -6.18 9.84
N PRO A 108 6.60 -5.72 8.79
CA PRO A 108 6.36 -6.17 7.42
C PRO A 108 6.48 -7.69 7.22
N LEU A 109 7.39 -8.37 7.93
CA LEU A 109 7.55 -9.82 7.79
C LEU A 109 6.37 -10.58 8.39
N SER A 110 5.87 -10.13 9.56
CA SER A 110 4.64 -10.66 10.15
C SER A 110 3.45 -10.51 9.18
N TYR A 111 3.35 -9.36 8.52
CA TYR A 111 2.24 -9.08 7.63
C TYR A 111 2.33 -9.88 6.32
N ILE A 112 3.52 -9.97 5.70
CA ILE A 112 3.78 -10.85 4.55
C ILE A 112 3.45 -12.31 4.89
N GLY A 113 3.91 -12.77 6.05
CA GLY A 113 3.64 -14.13 6.51
C GLY A 113 2.15 -14.42 6.67
N TRP A 114 1.38 -13.48 7.24
CA TRP A 114 -0.07 -13.61 7.31
C TRP A 114 -0.72 -13.69 5.94
N LEU A 115 -0.35 -12.81 5.00
CA LEU A 115 -0.91 -12.83 3.65
C LEU A 115 -0.68 -14.16 2.95
N HIS A 116 0.54 -14.71 2.99
CA HIS A 116 0.88 -15.90 2.21
C HIS A 116 0.65 -17.22 2.94
N HIS A 117 0.60 -17.22 4.29
CA HIS A 117 0.55 -18.45 5.09
C HIS A 117 -0.51 -18.41 6.19
N GLY A 118 -1.08 -17.26 6.49
CA GLY A 118 -2.12 -17.06 7.51
C GLY A 118 -3.54 -16.93 6.95
N GLY A 119 -3.73 -17.12 5.65
CA GLY A 119 -5.04 -17.00 5.00
C GLY A 119 -5.43 -15.57 4.62
N GLY A 120 -4.52 -14.60 4.76
CA GLY A 120 -4.81 -13.20 4.48
C GLY A 120 -5.15 -12.93 3.02
N LEU A 121 -4.41 -13.53 2.07
CA LEU A 121 -4.63 -13.31 0.64
C LEU A 121 -5.98 -13.89 0.18
N GLU A 122 -6.37 -15.04 0.70
CA GLU A 122 -7.66 -15.65 0.42
C GLU A 122 -8.82 -14.77 0.91
N LEU A 123 -8.71 -14.22 2.12
CA LEU A 123 -9.69 -13.27 2.67
C LEU A 123 -9.74 -11.98 1.85
N TRP A 124 -8.60 -11.47 1.39
CA TRP A 124 -8.56 -10.28 0.54
C TRP A 124 -9.27 -10.53 -0.79
N ARG A 125 -9.01 -11.66 -1.42
CA ARG A 125 -9.70 -12.07 -2.65
C ARG A 125 -11.20 -12.27 -2.43
N GLU A 126 -11.61 -12.80 -1.26
CA GLU A 126 -13.03 -12.96 -0.90
C GLU A 126 -13.75 -11.62 -0.81
N ILE A 127 -13.18 -10.62 -0.13
CA ILE A 127 -13.80 -9.30 0.02
C ILE A 127 -13.83 -8.48 -1.27
N TYR A 128 -12.90 -8.74 -2.22
CA TYR A 128 -12.86 -8.03 -3.51
C TYR A 128 -13.66 -8.73 -4.61
N ALA A 129 -14.02 -10.01 -4.44
CA ALA A 129 -14.78 -10.77 -5.43
C ALA A 129 -16.15 -10.14 -5.80
N PRO A 130 -16.96 -9.58 -4.85
CA PRO A 130 -18.20 -8.89 -5.18
C PRO A 130 -18.03 -7.67 -6.08
N TYR A 131 -16.84 -7.09 -6.10
CA TYR A 131 -16.47 -5.92 -6.91
C TYR A 131 -15.80 -6.32 -8.24
N ASN A 132 -15.79 -7.59 -8.60
CA ASN A 132 -15.15 -8.11 -9.82
C ASN A 132 -13.64 -7.77 -9.89
N LEU A 133 -12.92 -7.86 -8.76
CA LEU A 133 -11.52 -7.53 -8.61
C LEU A 133 -10.70 -8.71 -8.08
N VAL A 134 -9.44 -8.81 -8.54
CA VAL A 134 -8.46 -9.77 -8.04
C VAL A 134 -7.26 -9.00 -7.46
N PRO A 135 -7.15 -8.89 -6.13
CA PRO A 135 -6.08 -8.14 -5.48
C PRO A 135 -4.85 -8.99 -5.19
N MET A 136 -3.70 -8.30 -5.05
CA MET A 136 -2.46 -8.85 -4.49
C MET A 136 -1.56 -7.74 -3.95
N ALA A 137 -0.69 -8.07 -2.99
CA ALA A 137 0.32 -7.16 -2.47
C ALA A 137 1.44 -6.98 -3.48
N CYS A 138 1.76 -5.73 -3.84
CA CYS A 138 2.69 -5.41 -4.93
C CYS A 138 3.66 -4.25 -4.60
N GLY A 139 3.84 -3.94 -3.34
CA GLY A 139 4.79 -2.97 -2.80
C GLY A 139 4.68 -2.92 -1.29
N VAL A 140 5.73 -3.35 -0.58
CA VAL A 140 5.75 -3.29 0.88
C VAL A 140 6.05 -1.87 1.34
N ILE A 141 5.25 -1.38 2.27
CA ILE A 141 5.48 -0.15 3.01
C ILE A 141 6.07 -0.52 4.37
N LEU A 142 7.24 0.03 4.70
CA LEU A 142 7.85 -0.11 6.02
C LEU A 142 7.02 0.63 7.07
N SER A 143 7.37 0.41 8.35
CA SER A 143 6.82 1.21 9.44
C SER A 143 6.97 2.69 9.13
N GLU A 144 5.86 3.38 9.14
CA GLU A 144 5.80 4.81 8.85
C GLU A 144 6.15 5.66 10.07
N ALA A 145 6.18 6.97 9.87
CA ALA A 145 6.17 7.92 10.95
C ALA A 145 4.75 8.09 11.50
N GLY A 146 4.64 8.55 12.74
CA GLY A 146 3.35 8.91 13.33
C GLY A 146 2.79 10.24 12.86
N GLY A 147 3.54 10.94 11.99
CA GLY A 147 3.11 12.13 11.26
C GLY A 147 3.82 13.41 11.63
N TRP A 148 3.46 14.45 10.89
CA TRP A 148 3.94 15.83 10.94
C TRP A 148 2.92 16.72 11.61
N TYR A 149 3.35 17.54 12.55
CA TYR A 149 2.49 18.41 13.35
C TYR A 149 3.03 19.84 13.37
N THR A 150 2.16 20.83 13.20
CA THR A 150 2.53 22.26 13.35
C THR A 150 2.76 22.64 14.81
N LYS A 151 2.18 21.87 15.75
CA LYS A 151 2.33 22.02 17.21
C LYS A 151 2.92 20.76 17.81
N GLN A 152 3.49 20.87 19.00
CA GLN A 152 3.95 19.70 19.75
C GLN A 152 2.75 18.88 20.25
N ILE A 153 2.91 17.57 20.26
CA ILE A 153 2.01 16.60 20.89
C ILE A 153 2.67 16.08 22.16
N THR A 154 2.16 16.48 23.31
CA THR A 154 2.72 16.19 24.63
C THR A 154 1.76 15.35 25.49
N ALA A 155 0.48 15.37 25.17
CA ALA A 155 -0.57 14.64 25.86
C ALA A 155 -1.69 14.26 24.87
N PRO A 156 -2.55 13.27 25.21
CA PRO A 156 -3.69 12.87 24.37
C PRO A 156 -4.66 14.02 24.04
N GLU A 157 -4.79 14.98 24.94
CA GLU A 157 -5.66 16.16 24.81
C GLU A 157 -5.24 17.08 23.64
N ASP A 158 -3.98 16.98 23.20
CA ASP A 158 -3.46 17.78 22.09
C ASP A 158 -4.08 17.37 20.73
N PHE A 159 -4.74 16.22 20.66
CA PHE A 159 -5.52 15.81 19.48
C PHE A 159 -6.91 16.46 19.44
N GLN A 160 -7.41 17.02 20.53
CA GLN A 160 -8.75 17.60 20.59
C GLN A 160 -8.89 18.76 19.60
N GLY A 161 -9.78 18.61 18.61
CA GLY A 161 -10.03 19.61 17.57
C GLY A 161 -8.93 19.75 16.51
N LEU A 162 -7.90 18.88 16.54
CA LEU A 162 -6.81 18.89 15.57
C LEU A 162 -7.31 18.49 14.18
N ASN A 163 -7.10 19.32 13.17
CA ASN A 163 -7.39 18.97 11.77
C ASN A 163 -6.22 18.19 11.19
N ILE A 164 -6.41 16.89 10.97
CA ILE A 164 -5.34 16.00 10.50
C ILE A 164 -5.76 15.23 9.26
N ARG A 165 -4.85 15.16 8.29
CA ARG A 165 -4.95 14.17 7.21
C ARG A 165 -4.33 12.87 7.67
N ILE A 166 -5.14 11.84 7.69
CA ILE A 166 -4.69 10.47 7.97
C ILE A 166 -5.59 9.48 7.25
N GLY A 167 -5.02 8.40 6.73
CA GLY A 167 -5.75 7.35 6.02
C GLY A 167 -6.23 6.21 6.91
N GLY A 168 -7.14 5.41 6.38
CA GLY A 168 -7.59 4.15 6.95
C GLY A 168 -8.13 4.25 8.37
N LEU A 169 -7.90 3.19 9.15
CA LEU A 169 -8.35 3.09 10.54
C LEU A 169 -7.72 4.13 11.47
N GLY A 170 -6.54 4.65 11.11
CA GLY A 170 -5.87 5.70 11.89
C GLY A 170 -6.73 6.94 12.10
N GLY A 171 -7.51 7.33 11.07
CA GLY A 171 -8.44 8.45 11.18
C GLY A 171 -9.56 8.22 12.19
N GLU A 172 -10.14 7.01 12.20
CA GLU A 172 -11.19 6.66 13.15
C GLU A 172 -10.66 6.61 14.60
N ILE A 173 -9.42 6.12 14.76
CA ILE A 173 -8.75 6.07 16.06
C ILE A 173 -8.49 7.48 16.60
N LEU A 174 -7.95 8.38 15.77
CA LEU A 174 -7.74 9.77 16.17
C LEU A 174 -9.04 10.53 16.45
N ALA A 175 -10.11 10.21 15.73
CA ALA A 175 -11.43 10.77 15.99
C ALA A 175 -11.96 10.42 17.40
N LYS A 176 -11.60 9.23 17.95
CA LYS A 176 -11.91 8.87 19.34
C LYS A 176 -11.22 9.79 20.36
N LEU A 177 -10.05 10.34 19.99
CA LEU A 177 -9.34 11.33 20.79
C LEU A 177 -9.74 12.78 20.48
N GLY A 178 -10.80 12.96 19.66
CA GLY A 178 -11.37 14.28 19.35
C GLY A 178 -10.74 15.01 18.19
N ALA A 179 -9.90 14.37 17.39
CA ALA A 179 -9.38 14.97 16.17
C ALA A 179 -10.41 15.01 15.03
N ASN A 180 -10.29 16.00 14.17
CA ASN A 180 -11.01 16.11 12.91
C ASN A 180 -10.17 15.44 11.81
N ALA A 181 -10.25 14.10 11.72
CA ALA A 181 -9.51 13.33 10.75
C ALA A 181 -10.18 13.35 9.37
N MET A 182 -9.38 13.52 8.32
CA MET A 182 -9.85 13.48 6.94
C MET A 182 -8.85 12.77 6.03
N SER A 183 -9.33 12.11 4.98
CA SER A 183 -8.49 11.51 3.94
C SER A 183 -8.39 12.47 2.75
N LEU A 184 -7.15 12.72 2.28
CA LEU A 184 -6.86 13.51 1.08
C LEU A 184 -5.82 12.76 0.24
N PRO A 185 -5.88 12.87 -1.10
CA PRO A 185 -4.80 12.41 -1.96
C PRO A 185 -3.47 13.09 -1.63
N ALA A 186 -2.35 12.38 -1.83
CA ALA A 186 -1.01 12.86 -1.48
C ALA A 186 -0.70 14.26 -2.06
N GLY A 187 -1.10 14.52 -3.31
CA GLY A 187 -0.84 15.78 -4.00
C GLY A 187 -1.57 17.01 -3.43
N GLU A 188 -2.55 16.84 -2.54
CA GLU A 188 -3.32 17.92 -1.94
C GLU A 188 -2.84 18.31 -0.53
N ILE A 189 -1.94 17.50 0.06
CA ILE A 189 -1.59 17.62 1.48
C ILE A 189 -0.78 18.88 1.75
N SER A 190 0.30 19.11 1.00
CA SER A 190 1.21 20.25 1.25
C SER A 190 0.48 21.59 1.21
N THR A 191 -0.34 21.82 0.17
CA THR A 191 -1.16 23.04 0.08
C THR A 191 -2.16 23.14 1.23
N SER A 192 -2.72 22.03 1.70
CA SER A 192 -3.66 22.03 2.83
C SER A 192 -2.97 22.38 4.17
N LEU A 193 -1.71 21.97 4.36
CA LEU A 193 -0.88 22.39 5.50
C LEU A 193 -0.50 23.87 5.39
N GLU A 194 0.00 24.32 4.23
CA GLU A 194 0.41 25.71 3.99
C GLU A 194 -0.73 26.73 4.21
N THR A 195 -1.94 26.36 3.81
CA THR A 195 -3.12 27.23 3.97
C THR A 195 -3.75 27.15 5.37
N GLY A 196 -3.23 26.29 6.26
CA GLY A 196 -3.80 26.08 7.59
C GLY A 196 -5.14 25.32 7.60
N ARG A 197 -5.52 24.68 6.51
CA ARG A 197 -6.67 23.75 6.47
C ARG A 197 -6.38 22.49 7.30
N LEU A 198 -5.10 22.11 7.37
CA LEU A 198 -4.60 21.03 8.21
C LEU A 198 -3.63 21.58 9.25
N ASP A 199 -3.70 21.06 10.47
CA ASP A 199 -2.75 21.28 11.55
C ASP A 199 -1.67 20.19 11.57
N ALA A 200 -1.98 19.02 10.97
CA ALA A 200 -1.13 17.85 10.95
C ALA A 200 -1.40 16.96 9.73
N THR A 201 -0.43 16.13 9.40
CA THR A 201 -0.58 15.08 8.39
C THR A 201 0.26 13.86 8.73
N GLU A 202 -0.21 12.70 8.34
CA GLU A 202 0.62 11.54 8.10
C GLU A 202 0.45 11.10 6.64
N LEU A 203 1.45 10.47 6.07
CA LEU A 203 1.35 9.88 4.74
C LEU A 203 2.19 8.62 4.61
N SER A 204 3.47 8.67 5.03
CA SER A 204 4.37 7.56 4.78
C SER A 204 5.63 7.62 5.70
N PHE A 205 6.77 7.18 5.16
CA PHE A 205 8.07 7.20 5.85
C PHE A 205 8.95 8.37 5.36
N PRO A 206 10.03 8.72 6.06
CA PRO A 206 10.82 9.95 5.83
C PRO A 206 11.19 10.25 4.37
N LEU A 207 11.56 9.23 3.59
CA LEU A 207 11.97 9.43 2.19
C LEU A 207 10.82 9.94 1.30
N VAL A 208 9.60 9.46 1.53
CA VAL A 208 8.41 9.91 0.79
C VAL A 208 8.00 11.29 1.27
N ASP A 209 7.92 11.50 2.59
CA ASP A 209 7.49 12.76 3.21
C ASP A 209 8.40 13.94 2.79
N LYS A 210 9.71 13.67 2.64
CA LYS A 210 10.67 14.68 2.17
C LYS A 210 10.32 15.24 0.80
N LEU A 211 9.90 14.38 -0.13
CA LEU A 211 9.54 14.83 -1.48
C LEU A 211 8.36 15.80 -1.46
N LEU A 212 7.48 15.64 -0.48
CA LEU A 212 6.26 16.43 -0.35
C LEU A 212 6.47 17.72 0.45
N GLY A 213 7.67 17.94 0.99
CA GLY A 213 8.04 19.19 1.66
C GLY A 213 7.30 19.45 2.96
N PHE A 214 6.82 18.43 3.66
CA PHE A 214 6.09 18.62 4.93
C PHE A 214 6.95 19.30 5.99
N ASP A 215 8.27 19.09 5.94
CA ASP A 215 9.25 19.72 6.84
C ASP A 215 9.40 21.24 6.64
N GLU A 216 8.90 21.80 5.56
CA GLU A 216 8.88 23.25 5.35
C GLU A 216 7.80 23.92 6.21
N VAL A 217 6.66 23.26 6.41
CA VAL A 217 5.48 23.81 7.10
C VAL A 217 5.37 23.29 8.53
N ALA A 218 5.54 21.97 8.76
CA ALA A 218 5.42 21.33 10.07
C ALA A 218 6.81 20.97 10.61
N LYS A 219 7.10 21.33 11.87
CA LYS A 219 8.42 21.14 12.46
C LYS A 219 8.49 20.07 13.54
N ASN A 220 7.39 19.39 13.84
CA ASN A 220 7.35 18.30 14.81
C ASN A 220 7.02 17.00 14.08
N TYR A 221 7.96 16.06 14.04
CA TYR A 221 7.86 14.79 13.36
C TYR A 221 7.94 13.64 14.37
N TYR A 222 6.85 12.88 14.50
CA TYR A 222 6.71 11.90 15.56
C TYR A 222 6.82 10.45 15.08
N PHE A 223 7.30 9.59 15.97
CA PHE A 223 7.40 8.13 15.83
C PHE A 223 6.83 7.42 17.07
N PRO A 224 6.46 6.13 16.97
CA PRO A 224 6.34 5.33 15.73
C PRO A 224 5.07 5.64 14.95
N GLY A 225 5.00 5.14 13.71
CA GLY A 225 3.78 5.09 12.92
C GLY A 225 2.84 4.01 13.42
N TRP A 226 2.21 4.24 14.57
CA TRP A 226 1.33 3.32 15.27
C TRP A 226 0.15 2.85 14.42
N HIS A 227 -0.30 3.69 13.48
CA HIS A 227 -1.41 3.45 12.56
C HIS A 227 -0.98 2.53 11.40
N GLN A 228 0.31 2.55 11.02
CA GLN A 228 0.85 1.76 9.91
C GLN A 228 2.25 1.23 10.24
N PRO A 229 2.36 0.21 11.14
CA PRO A 229 3.63 -0.47 11.41
C PRO A 229 4.17 -1.22 10.20
N ALA A 230 3.27 -1.64 9.32
CA ALA A 230 3.52 -2.22 8.00
C ALA A 230 2.31 -1.99 7.12
N GLY A 231 2.50 -1.98 5.81
CA GLY A 231 1.42 -1.88 4.85
C GLY A 231 1.80 -2.41 3.48
N PHE A 232 0.80 -2.43 2.58
CA PHE A 232 1.01 -2.81 1.20
C PHE A 232 0.38 -1.82 0.25
N ILE A 233 1.10 -1.55 -0.81
CA ILE A 233 0.50 -1.12 -2.05
C ILE A 233 -0.14 -2.34 -2.68
N GLU A 234 -1.38 -2.19 -3.11
CA GLU A 234 -2.11 -3.22 -3.81
C GLU A 234 -1.98 -3.03 -5.32
N PHE A 235 -1.78 -4.13 -6.01
CA PHE A 235 -2.21 -4.30 -7.40
C PHE A 235 -3.55 -5.03 -7.36
N TYR A 236 -4.52 -4.57 -8.13
CA TYR A 236 -5.73 -5.34 -8.41
C TYR A 236 -6.10 -5.21 -9.88
N MET A 237 -6.62 -6.30 -10.43
CA MET A 237 -7.04 -6.36 -11.82
C MET A 237 -8.53 -6.69 -11.91
N ASN A 238 -9.20 -6.15 -12.92
CA ASN A 238 -10.56 -6.57 -13.24
C ASN A 238 -10.61 -8.09 -13.44
N LYS A 239 -11.55 -8.76 -12.78
CA LYS A 239 -11.60 -10.23 -12.74
C LYS A 239 -11.82 -10.85 -14.12
N ASP A 240 -12.62 -10.21 -14.99
CA ASP A 240 -12.88 -10.75 -16.34
C ASP A 240 -11.59 -10.72 -17.18
N LYS A 241 -10.75 -9.69 -16.99
CA LYS A 241 -9.43 -9.59 -17.61
C LYS A 241 -8.46 -10.61 -17.04
N TRP A 242 -8.44 -10.77 -15.72
CA TRP A 242 -7.62 -11.76 -15.02
C TRP A 242 -7.96 -13.19 -15.46
N ASP A 243 -9.26 -13.51 -15.56
CA ASP A 243 -9.73 -14.84 -15.95
C ASP A 243 -9.36 -15.16 -17.42
N GLY A 244 -9.19 -14.15 -18.25
CA GLY A 244 -8.70 -14.27 -19.63
C GLY A 244 -7.24 -14.63 -19.76
N LEU A 245 -6.41 -14.41 -18.72
CA LEU A 245 -5.00 -14.74 -18.72
C LEU A 245 -4.78 -16.26 -18.61
N THR A 246 -3.67 -16.73 -19.19
CA THR A 246 -3.18 -18.10 -18.94
C THR A 246 -2.57 -18.22 -17.53
N ASP A 247 -2.45 -19.45 -17.02
CA ASP A 247 -1.80 -19.69 -15.73
C ASP A 247 -0.35 -19.19 -15.67
N ALA A 248 0.38 -19.27 -16.79
CA ALA A 248 1.75 -18.76 -16.89
C ALA A 248 1.78 -17.22 -16.78
N GLN A 249 0.84 -16.54 -17.42
CA GLN A 249 0.74 -15.07 -17.34
C GLN A 249 0.32 -14.60 -15.95
N ARG A 250 -0.63 -15.28 -15.30
CA ARG A 250 -1.00 -15.01 -13.89
C ARG A 250 0.19 -15.21 -12.95
N THR A 251 0.94 -16.31 -13.12
CA THR A 251 2.16 -16.57 -12.35
C THR A 251 3.21 -15.47 -12.57
N ALA A 252 3.38 -14.98 -13.80
CA ALA A 252 4.31 -13.90 -14.09
C ALA A 252 3.93 -12.60 -13.35
N ILE A 253 2.64 -12.28 -13.27
CA ILE A 253 2.12 -11.13 -12.52
C ILE A 253 2.39 -11.31 -11.01
N GLU A 254 2.06 -12.48 -10.43
CA GLU A 254 2.27 -12.77 -9.01
C GLU A 254 3.78 -12.72 -8.63
N VAL A 255 4.65 -13.29 -9.46
CA VAL A 255 6.12 -13.23 -9.25
C VAL A 255 6.62 -11.79 -9.35
N SER A 256 6.10 -11.01 -10.28
CA SER A 256 6.48 -9.59 -10.45
C SER A 256 6.05 -8.74 -9.26
N CYS A 257 4.89 -9.02 -8.65
CA CYS A 257 4.47 -8.39 -7.39
C CYS A 257 5.39 -8.75 -6.22
N ASN A 258 5.79 -10.03 -6.10
CA ASN A 258 6.72 -10.45 -5.05
C ASN A 258 8.09 -9.79 -5.19
N ASP A 259 8.60 -9.64 -6.42
CA ASP A 259 9.84 -8.90 -6.69
C ASP A 259 9.69 -7.41 -6.37
N ALA A 260 8.57 -6.78 -6.71
CA ALA A 260 8.27 -5.40 -6.36
C ALA A 260 8.21 -5.19 -4.83
N ASN A 261 7.63 -6.14 -4.09
CA ASN A 261 7.62 -6.14 -2.63
C ASN A 261 9.04 -6.13 -2.04
N LEU A 262 9.90 -7.03 -2.52
CA LEU A 262 11.28 -7.12 -2.05
C LEU A 262 12.11 -5.88 -2.42
N TYR A 263 11.91 -5.35 -3.62
CA TYR A 263 12.55 -4.12 -4.08
C TYR A 263 12.16 -2.93 -3.19
N ALA A 264 10.86 -2.73 -2.96
CA ALA A 264 10.35 -1.65 -2.13
C ALA A 264 10.91 -1.71 -0.70
N LEU A 265 10.92 -2.91 -0.10
CA LEU A 265 11.46 -3.17 1.23
C LEU A 265 12.95 -2.78 1.31
N GLY A 266 13.75 -3.22 0.34
CA GLY A 266 15.20 -2.96 0.32
C GLY A 266 15.53 -1.48 0.15
N VAL A 267 14.87 -0.79 -0.79
CA VAL A 267 15.08 0.64 -1.04
C VAL A 267 14.62 1.47 0.15
N ALA A 268 13.44 1.18 0.69
CA ALA A 268 12.91 1.91 1.83
C ALA A 268 13.81 1.75 3.06
N ALA A 269 14.28 0.53 3.39
CA ALA A 269 15.13 0.28 4.54
C ALA A 269 16.46 1.06 4.50
N GLY A 270 17.04 1.23 3.32
CA GLY A 270 18.36 1.87 3.16
C GLY A 270 18.36 3.41 3.26
N ALA A 271 17.23 4.06 3.11
CA ALA A 271 17.20 5.51 2.86
C ALA A 271 16.84 6.37 4.09
N GLN A 272 16.14 5.81 5.10
CA GLN A 272 15.46 6.62 6.10
C GLN A 272 16.40 7.41 7.02
N SER A 273 17.51 6.81 7.46
CA SER A 273 18.42 7.44 8.42
C SER A 273 19.01 8.74 7.89
N ALA A 274 19.45 8.76 6.63
CA ALA A 274 20.03 9.96 6.02
C ALA A 274 18.99 11.10 5.91
N VAL A 275 17.74 10.77 5.58
CA VAL A 275 16.67 11.76 5.53
C VAL A 275 16.34 12.32 6.92
N LEU A 276 16.32 11.48 7.95
CA LEU A 276 16.10 11.95 9.33
C LEU A 276 17.22 12.88 9.81
N GLU A 277 18.47 12.63 9.43
CA GLU A 277 19.60 13.55 9.73
C GLU A 277 19.41 14.89 9.04
N GLU A 278 18.98 14.89 7.78
CA GLU A 278 18.68 16.11 7.04
C GLU A 278 17.52 16.89 7.67
N PHE A 279 16.42 16.23 8.05
CA PHE A 279 15.33 16.88 8.77
C PHE A 279 15.80 17.54 10.06
N ARG A 280 16.63 16.88 10.87
CA ARG A 280 17.22 17.47 12.08
C ARG A 280 18.11 18.69 11.76
N ALA A 281 18.90 18.61 10.71
CA ALA A 281 19.73 19.73 10.25
C ALA A 281 18.89 20.93 9.80
N ASN A 282 17.69 20.70 9.28
CA ASN A 282 16.71 21.71 8.86
C ASN A 282 15.81 22.18 10.02
N GLY A 283 16.14 21.84 11.28
CA GLY A 283 15.42 22.29 12.46
C GLY A 283 14.13 21.55 12.77
N VAL A 284 13.91 20.36 12.20
CA VAL A 284 12.79 19.50 12.55
C VAL A 284 13.07 18.77 13.86
N SER A 285 12.12 18.83 14.78
CA SER A 285 12.08 18.02 16.00
C SER A 285 11.63 16.61 15.67
N VAL A 286 12.56 15.66 15.59
CA VAL A 286 12.26 14.23 15.38
C VAL A 286 12.19 13.55 16.74
N ALA A 287 11.02 13.13 17.16
CA ALA A 287 10.77 12.63 18.51
C ALA A 287 9.87 11.37 18.51
N ARG A 288 9.85 10.68 19.62
CA ARG A 288 8.81 9.66 19.90
C ARG A 288 7.61 10.32 20.55
N PHE A 289 6.42 9.78 20.27
CA PHE A 289 5.25 10.14 21.07
C PHE A 289 5.47 9.80 22.56
N PRO A 290 4.94 10.61 23.49
CA PRO A 290 4.89 10.26 24.90
C PRO A 290 4.15 8.93 25.13
N ASP A 291 4.53 8.17 26.16
CA ASP A 291 3.90 6.89 26.50
C ASP A 291 2.39 7.07 26.75
N SER A 292 1.98 8.14 27.43
CA SER A 292 0.55 8.43 27.66
C SER A 292 -0.24 8.62 26.37
N VAL A 293 0.36 9.21 25.32
CA VAL A 293 -0.23 9.34 24.00
C VAL A 293 -0.38 7.97 23.35
N MET A 294 0.68 7.16 23.40
CA MET A 294 0.65 5.80 22.83
C MET A 294 -0.37 4.88 23.52
N GLU A 295 -0.52 4.99 24.84
CA GLU A 295 -1.53 4.26 25.61
C GLU A 295 -2.95 4.67 25.21
N ALA A 296 -3.21 5.99 25.09
CA ALA A 296 -4.51 6.49 24.66
C ALA A 296 -4.87 6.06 23.23
N LEU A 297 -3.90 6.13 22.30
CA LEU A 297 -4.07 5.67 20.91
C LEU A 297 -4.36 4.16 20.85
N ARG A 298 -3.71 3.35 21.68
CA ARG A 298 -3.94 1.91 21.75
C ARG A 298 -5.35 1.60 22.28
N ALA A 299 -5.76 2.26 23.35
CA ALA A 299 -7.12 2.11 23.88
C ALA A 299 -8.19 2.50 22.85
N ALA A 300 -8.00 3.62 22.14
CA ALA A 300 -8.89 4.04 21.06
C ALA A 300 -8.90 3.05 19.88
N ALA A 301 -7.75 2.43 19.56
CA ALA A 301 -7.69 1.40 18.54
C ALA A 301 -8.50 0.15 18.91
N ASP A 302 -8.40 -0.29 20.18
CA ASP A 302 -9.18 -1.44 20.67
C ASP A 302 -10.69 -1.16 20.61
N GLU A 303 -11.14 0.07 20.91
CA GLU A 303 -12.53 0.49 20.75
C GLU A 303 -12.97 0.43 19.28
N VAL A 304 -12.18 0.99 18.36
CA VAL A 304 -12.48 0.99 16.91
C VAL A 304 -12.58 -0.46 16.38
N TYR A 305 -11.64 -1.32 16.76
CA TYR A 305 -11.68 -2.73 16.37
C TYR A 305 -12.91 -3.45 16.89
N ALA A 306 -13.30 -3.19 18.15
CA ALA A 306 -14.50 -3.79 18.74
C ALA A 306 -15.78 -3.32 18.03
N GLU A 307 -15.92 -2.03 17.76
CA GLU A 307 -17.07 -1.45 17.08
C GLU A 307 -17.17 -1.96 15.62
N LYS A 308 -16.06 -1.96 14.88
CA LYS A 308 -16.02 -2.49 13.50
C LYS A 308 -16.38 -3.98 13.45
N SER A 309 -15.79 -4.77 14.35
CA SER A 309 -16.07 -6.21 14.43
C SER A 309 -17.51 -6.53 14.84
N ALA A 310 -18.15 -5.66 15.61
CA ALA A 310 -19.56 -5.82 15.98
C ALA A 310 -20.50 -5.45 14.83
N GLY A 311 -20.09 -4.51 13.95
CA GLY A 311 -20.88 -4.02 12.83
C GLY A 311 -20.67 -4.77 11.52
N ASP A 312 -19.56 -5.49 11.36
CA ASP A 312 -19.15 -6.12 10.10
C ASP A 312 -18.47 -7.46 10.39
N GLU A 313 -19.14 -8.56 9.99
CA GLU A 313 -18.64 -9.92 10.20
C GLU A 313 -17.37 -10.20 9.39
N MET A 314 -17.25 -9.62 8.20
CA MET A 314 -16.08 -9.81 7.37
C MET A 314 -14.86 -9.07 7.92
N PHE A 315 -15.04 -7.84 8.39
CA PHE A 315 -13.99 -7.13 9.15
C PHE A 315 -13.53 -7.96 10.35
N LYS A 316 -14.48 -8.54 11.10
CA LYS A 316 -14.16 -9.40 12.24
C LYS A 316 -13.34 -10.62 11.81
N ARG A 317 -13.74 -11.32 10.75
CA ARG A 317 -13.01 -12.50 10.26
C ARG A 317 -11.58 -12.16 9.85
N VAL A 318 -11.39 -11.04 9.18
CA VAL A 318 -10.07 -10.58 8.72
C VAL A 318 -9.18 -10.23 9.92
N ILE A 319 -9.67 -9.42 10.86
CA ILE A 319 -8.85 -9.02 12.02
C ILE A 319 -8.56 -10.18 12.96
N ASP A 320 -9.49 -11.11 13.15
CA ASP A 320 -9.27 -12.31 13.96
C ASP A 320 -8.20 -13.23 13.32
N SER A 321 -8.26 -13.43 12.00
CA SER A 321 -7.24 -14.18 11.25
C SER A 321 -5.86 -13.53 11.40
N TYR A 322 -5.77 -12.21 11.21
CA TYR A 322 -4.52 -11.48 11.38
C TYR A 322 -3.95 -11.63 12.80
N ARG A 323 -4.79 -11.40 13.83
CA ARG A 323 -4.38 -11.48 15.25
C ARG A 323 -3.90 -12.88 15.63
N ALA A 324 -4.58 -13.93 15.16
CA ALA A 324 -4.18 -15.31 15.40
C ALA A 324 -2.78 -15.59 14.84
N TYR A 325 -2.52 -15.16 13.60
CA TYR A 325 -1.21 -15.30 12.98
C TYR A 325 -0.14 -14.47 13.70
N ALA A 326 -0.43 -13.19 13.98
CA ALA A 326 0.51 -12.28 14.64
C ALA A 326 0.90 -12.78 16.04
N THR A 327 -0.03 -13.36 16.79
CA THR A 327 0.25 -13.96 18.11
C THR A 327 1.29 -15.08 17.99
N SER A 328 1.09 -16.03 17.07
CA SER A 328 2.02 -17.14 16.84
C SER A 328 3.39 -16.65 16.33
N TYR A 329 3.40 -15.66 15.43
CA TYR A 329 4.64 -15.06 14.93
C TYR A 329 5.42 -14.36 16.05
N ASN A 330 4.75 -13.60 16.92
CA ASN A 330 5.37 -12.88 18.03
C ASN A 330 5.97 -13.83 19.07
N GLU A 331 5.38 -15.01 19.32
CA GLU A 331 5.99 -16.03 20.18
C GLU A 331 7.35 -16.51 19.62
N TYR A 332 7.44 -16.70 18.31
CA TYR A 332 8.71 -17.04 17.68
C TYR A 332 9.70 -15.87 17.72
N GLN A 333 9.25 -14.67 17.40
CA GLN A 333 10.06 -13.45 17.44
C GLN A 333 10.71 -13.24 18.83
N ALA A 334 9.93 -13.38 19.89
CA ALA A 334 10.41 -13.21 21.26
C ALA A 334 11.51 -14.21 21.65
N LEU A 335 11.55 -15.38 21.00
CA LEU A 335 12.61 -16.39 21.21
C LEU A 335 13.83 -16.16 20.31
N SER A 336 13.64 -15.52 19.16
CA SER A 336 14.71 -15.31 18.17
C SER A 336 15.37 -13.93 18.27
N ASP A 337 14.79 -13.01 19.03
CA ASP A 337 15.36 -11.67 19.25
C ASP A 337 16.62 -11.79 20.12
N LEU A 338 17.70 -11.09 19.70
CA LEU A 338 18.97 -11.09 20.40
C LEU A 338 19.09 -9.96 21.47
N ASN A 339 18.06 -9.08 21.59
CA ASN A 339 18.06 -7.95 22.51
C ASN A 339 17.26 -8.19 23.79
#